data_9d0d606afbfc2e6f994a169749999c63
#
_entry.id   9d0d606afbfc2e6f994a169749999c63
#
_cell.length_a   1.000
_cell.length_b   1.000
_cell.length_c   1.000
_cell.angle_alpha   90.00
_cell.angle_beta   90.00
_cell.angle_gamma   90.00
#
_symmetry.space_group_name_H-M   'P 1'
#
loop_
_entity.id
_entity.type
_entity.pdbx_description
1 polymer ?
#
loop_
_entity_poly.entity_id
_entity_poly.type
_entity_poly.pdbx_seq_one_letter_code
_entity_poly.pdbx_strand_id
1 'polypeptide(L)'
;MIIGINARHLIHERLEGIGWYSYEVLQRLVNLMPNQEFIFFYDRKTPFLIKQNNVRNIVLSPPARHPILFKLWFNYILPRAFNKYKIDLFFSPDGFVSLKTKTIQIGVIHDLNFEHYPEDLPEYILKFYKKYMPLFTNKGHEIITVSNFSKNDIVAKYNVNAKKIQVIYNGGNNIFKPFPKDKVNKFLKEKNQKPYFLYIGSLHKRKNIERMLQSFQLFNKDSIWDFIIIGKDMWKGQLKLDGLLKNVKFLGRKSGSELAAWMASSTALVYVSYFEGFGLPVLEGMMAGVPVISGNLTSLPEVGGNAVIYVDPFNKESIKNGMLEAISSYSKYRKLGLEQATRFSWDQSAKEVSKILLKYT
;
A
#
# COMPACT_ATOMS: atom_id res chain seq x y z
N MET A 1 -11.29 26.26 -9.75
CA MET A 1 -10.76 25.14 -10.54
C MET A 1 -11.61 23.91 -10.30
N ILE A 2 -11.92 23.15 -11.34
CA ILE A 2 -12.65 21.89 -11.27
C ILE A 2 -11.65 20.73 -11.43
N ILE A 3 -11.47 19.94 -10.38
CA ILE A 3 -10.51 18.83 -10.34
C ILE A 3 -11.25 17.51 -10.58
N GLY A 4 -10.96 16.86 -11.70
CA GLY A 4 -11.41 15.49 -11.95
C GLY A 4 -10.58 14.47 -11.19
N ILE A 5 -11.22 13.51 -10.54
CA ILE A 5 -10.55 12.47 -9.75
C ILE A 5 -10.86 11.09 -10.33
N ASN A 6 -9.83 10.28 -10.54
CA ASN A 6 -10.01 8.85 -10.80
C ASN A 6 -10.36 8.13 -9.48
N ALA A 7 -11.63 7.79 -9.31
CA ALA A 7 -12.17 7.17 -8.10
C ALA A 7 -12.43 5.65 -8.23
N ARG A 8 -11.86 4.98 -9.26
CA ARG A 8 -12.10 3.55 -9.54
C ARG A 8 -11.76 2.62 -8.39
N HIS A 9 -10.80 3.00 -7.53
CA HIS A 9 -10.33 2.21 -6.40
C HIS A 9 -11.04 2.54 -5.07
N LEU A 10 -11.90 3.56 -5.05
CA LEU A 10 -12.74 3.88 -3.88
C LEU A 10 -13.98 2.97 -3.84
N ILE A 11 -13.77 1.67 -3.61
CA ILE A 11 -14.84 0.69 -3.54
C ILE A 11 -15.12 0.37 -2.09
N HIS A 12 -16.34 0.62 -1.63
CA HIS A 12 -16.79 0.33 -0.28
C HIS A 12 -16.49 -1.14 0.09
N GLU A 13 -16.00 -1.38 1.32
CA GLU A 13 -15.60 -2.69 1.86
C GLU A 13 -14.46 -3.42 1.12
N ARG A 14 -13.88 -2.80 0.08
CA ARG A 14 -12.79 -3.40 -0.73
C ARG A 14 -11.61 -2.46 -0.94
N LEU A 15 -11.32 -1.61 0.05
CA LEU A 15 -10.11 -0.81 0.01
C LEU A 15 -8.89 -1.72 0.22
N GLU A 16 -8.02 -1.76 -0.77
CA GLU A 16 -6.71 -2.42 -0.75
C GLU A 16 -5.66 -1.35 -1.09
N GLY A 17 -4.38 -1.55 -0.85
CA GLY A 17 -3.27 -0.62 -1.08
C GLY A 17 -3.60 0.72 -1.74
N ILE A 18 -3.77 0.73 -3.08
CA ILE A 18 -4.13 1.94 -3.84
C ILE A 18 -5.48 2.53 -3.39
N GLY A 19 -6.43 1.70 -3.01
CA GLY A 19 -7.74 2.15 -2.51
C GLY A 19 -7.60 2.89 -1.18
N TRP A 20 -6.78 2.39 -0.25
CA TRP A 20 -6.47 3.08 1.00
C TRP A 20 -5.73 4.39 0.77
N TYR A 21 -4.69 4.39 -0.07
CA TYR A 21 -4.01 5.63 -0.48
C TYR A 21 -5.03 6.66 -1.02
N SER A 22 -5.86 6.24 -1.97
CA SER A 22 -6.87 7.10 -2.58
C SER A 22 -7.83 7.67 -1.53
N TYR A 23 -8.34 6.84 -0.62
CA TYR A 23 -9.24 7.28 0.43
C TYR A 23 -8.58 8.29 1.37
N GLU A 24 -7.41 7.94 1.91
CA GLU A 24 -6.71 8.76 2.91
C GLU A 24 -6.25 10.12 2.34
N VAL A 25 -5.77 10.14 1.11
CA VAL A 25 -5.37 11.39 0.46
C VAL A 25 -6.58 12.22 0.04
N LEU A 26 -7.57 11.62 -0.64
CA LEU A 26 -8.67 12.37 -1.23
C LEU A 26 -9.62 12.95 -0.18
N GLN A 27 -9.95 12.22 0.91
CA GLN A 27 -10.77 12.79 1.98
C GLN A 27 -10.14 14.02 2.65
N ARG A 28 -8.80 14.09 2.69
CA ARG A 28 -8.07 15.25 3.21
C ARG A 28 -7.98 16.37 2.19
N LEU A 29 -7.73 16.04 0.92
CA LEU A 29 -7.66 17.04 -0.14
C LEU A 29 -8.94 17.86 -0.27
N VAL A 30 -10.11 17.23 -0.23
CA VAL A 30 -11.39 17.95 -0.35
C VAL A 30 -11.61 18.93 0.81
N ASN A 31 -11.07 18.62 2.00
CA ASN A 31 -11.12 19.53 3.15
C ASN A 31 -10.05 20.64 3.08
N LEU A 32 -8.84 20.31 2.57
CA LEU A 32 -7.73 21.29 2.42
C LEU A 32 -7.97 22.30 1.31
N MET A 33 -8.85 21.97 0.37
CA MET A 33 -9.11 22.79 -0.83
C MET A 33 -10.62 23.10 -0.97
N PRO A 34 -11.24 23.77 0.03
CA PRO A 34 -12.70 23.96 0.09
C PRO A 34 -13.24 24.85 -1.05
N ASN A 35 -12.41 25.68 -1.65
CA ASN A 35 -12.76 26.56 -2.77
C ASN A 35 -12.62 25.90 -4.15
N GLN A 36 -12.21 24.63 -4.20
CA GLN A 36 -12.11 23.86 -5.43
C GLN A 36 -13.28 22.88 -5.53
N GLU A 37 -13.82 22.68 -6.72
CA GLU A 37 -14.82 21.67 -7.00
C GLU A 37 -14.10 20.36 -7.38
N PHE A 38 -14.53 19.24 -6.81
CA PHE A 38 -14.01 17.92 -7.10
C PHE A 38 -15.07 17.06 -7.78
N ILE A 39 -14.74 16.49 -8.96
CA ILE A 39 -15.61 15.54 -9.64
C ILE A 39 -14.96 14.16 -9.64
N PHE A 40 -15.52 13.27 -8.85
CA PHE A 40 -15.05 11.89 -8.69
C PHE A 40 -15.67 10.99 -9.74
N PHE A 41 -14.84 10.45 -10.63
CA PHE A 41 -15.24 9.55 -11.69
C PHE A 41 -15.07 8.09 -11.27
N TYR A 42 -16.17 7.40 -11.08
CA TYR A 42 -16.25 5.96 -10.82
C TYR A 42 -16.52 5.20 -12.12
N ASP A 43 -15.96 4.00 -12.25
CA ASP A 43 -16.26 3.13 -13.39
C ASP A 43 -17.46 2.18 -13.15
N ARG A 44 -18.05 2.24 -11.98
CA ARG A 44 -19.19 1.40 -11.55
C ARG A 44 -19.95 2.02 -10.39
N LYS A 45 -21.19 1.56 -10.21
CA LYS A 45 -21.98 1.91 -9.03
C LYS A 45 -21.36 1.30 -7.78
N THR A 46 -21.17 2.09 -6.74
CA THR A 46 -20.69 1.71 -5.41
C THR A 46 -21.18 2.75 -4.40
N PRO A 47 -21.36 2.43 -3.13
CA PRO A 47 -21.58 3.45 -2.10
C PRO A 47 -20.40 4.43 -2.10
N PHE A 48 -20.69 5.72 -2.22
CA PHE A 48 -19.66 6.76 -2.25
C PHE A 48 -19.09 6.98 -0.84
N LEU A 49 -17.75 6.87 -0.72
CA LEU A 49 -17.05 6.98 0.57
C LEU A 49 -16.79 8.44 0.98
N ILE A 50 -16.68 9.35 0.01
CA ILE A 50 -16.41 10.77 0.24
C ILE A 50 -17.61 11.57 -0.24
N LYS A 51 -18.26 12.28 0.71
CA LYS A 51 -19.47 13.08 0.49
C LYS A 51 -19.28 14.42 1.18
N GLN A 52 -18.80 15.40 0.43
CA GLN A 52 -18.57 16.77 0.88
C GLN A 52 -19.30 17.75 -0.04
N ASN A 53 -19.54 18.98 0.40
CA ASN A 53 -20.28 19.98 -0.38
C ASN A 53 -19.58 20.34 -1.70
N ASN A 54 -18.25 20.28 -1.73
CA ASN A 54 -17.42 20.55 -2.91
C ASN A 54 -17.10 19.27 -3.72
N VAL A 55 -17.79 18.13 -3.45
CA VAL A 55 -17.57 16.85 -4.13
C VAL A 55 -18.81 16.43 -4.89
N ARG A 56 -18.64 16.14 -6.18
CA ARG A 56 -19.65 15.54 -7.04
C ARG A 56 -19.19 14.17 -7.52
N ASN A 57 -20.01 13.15 -7.28
CA ASN A 57 -19.71 11.77 -7.64
C ASN A 57 -20.42 11.37 -8.93
N ILE A 58 -19.68 10.92 -9.94
CA ILE A 58 -20.19 10.56 -11.27
C ILE A 58 -19.78 9.13 -11.62
N VAL A 59 -20.73 8.31 -12.05
CA VAL A 59 -20.44 6.96 -12.55
C VAL A 59 -20.38 6.99 -14.08
N LEU A 60 -19.26 6.53 -14.65
CA LEU A 60 -19.01 6.44 -16.09
C LEU A 60 -18.86 4.97 -16.50
N SER A 61 -19.88 4.41 -17.13
CA SER A 61 -19.82 3.04 -17.66
C SER A 61 -19.08 2.98 -19.01
N PRO A 62 -18.56 1.79 -19.42
CA PRO A 62 -18.53 0.50 -18.73
C PRO A 62 -17.45 0.39 -17.66
N PRO A 63 -17.51 -0.63 -16.75
CA PRO A 63 -16.46 -0.86 -15.76
C PRO A 63 -15.08 -1.12 -16.40
N ALA A 64 -14.08 -0.34 -16.03
CA ALA A 64 -12.71 -0.44 -16.54
C ALA A 64 -11.94 -1.54 -15.80
N ARG A 65 -12.17 -2.83 -16.14
CA ARG A 65 -11.53 -4.00 -15.50
C ARG A 65 -10.72 -4.89 -16.44
N HIS A 66 -10.72 -4.59 -17.73
CA HIS A 66 -10.00 -5.34 -18.75
C HIS A 66 -9.20 -4.35 -19.62
N PRO A 67 -8.02 -4.71 -20.15
CA PRO A 67 -7.19 -3.83 -20.98
C PRO A 67 -7.93 -3.05 -22.06
N ILE A 68 -8.86 -3.69 -22.77
CA ILE A 68 -9.68 -3.02 -23.80
C ILE A 68 -10.59 -1.95 -23.17
N LEU A 69 -11.22 -2.28 -22.02
CA LEU A 69 -12.09 -1.36 -21.31
C LEU A 69 -11.30 -0.22 -20.64
N PHE A 70 -10.07 -0.47 -20.19
CA PHE A 70 -9.16 0.59 -19.74
C PHE A 70 -8.90 1.60 -20.87
N LYS A 71 -8.54 1.12 -22.07
CA LYS A 71 -8.31 1.99 -23.23
C LYS A 71 -9.55 2.81 -23.58
N LEU A 72 -10.72 2.17 -23.61
CA LEU A 72 -11.99 2.84 -23.89
C LEU A 72 -12.29 3.91 -22.84
N TRP A 73 -12.19 3.56 -21.56
CA TRP A 73 -12.56 4.45 -20.46
C TRP A 73 -11.62 5.65 -20.36
N PHE A 74 -10.29 5.42 -20.34
CA PHE A 74 -9.31 6.49 -20.22
C PHE A 74 -9.17 7.35 -21.46
N ASN A 75 -9.28 6.79 -22.67
CA ASN A 75 -8.99 7.54 -23.89
C ASN A 75 -10.21 8.08 -24.63
N TYR A 76 -11.41 7.66 -24.26
CA TYR A 76 -12.63 8.13 -24.94
C TYR A 76 -13.71 8.59 -23.96
N ILE A 77 -13.99 7.85 -22.89
CA ILE A 77 -15.08 8.21 -21.97
C ILE A 77 -14.65 9.38 -21.06
N LEU A 78 -13.49 9.27 -20.41
CA LEU A 78 -12.96 10.35 -19.57
C LEU A 78 -12.75 11.68 -20.34
N PRO A 79 -12.13 11.73 -21.54
CA PRO A 79 -12.00 12.99 -22.26
C PRO A 79 -13.34 13.65 -22.59
N ARG A 80 -14.38 12.85 -22.92
CA ARG A 80 -15.73 13.41 -23.11
C ARG A 80 -16.32 13.96 -21.81
N ALA A 81 -16.07 13.26 -20.68
CA ALA A 81 -16.48 13.74 -19.37
C ALA A 81 -15.69 15.01 -18.97
N PHE A 82 -14.40 15.11 -19.28
CA PHE A 82 -13.60 16.30 -19.01
C PHE A 82 -14.17 17.54 -19.73
N ASN A 83 -14.52 17.40 -21.00
CA ASN A 83 -15.14 18.47 -21.75
C ASN A 83 -16.53 18.83 -21.19
N LYS A 84 -17.38 17.82 -20.91
CA LYS A 84 -18.75 18.02 -20.39
C LYS A 84 -18.75 18.75 -19.05
N TYR A 85 -17.82 18.39 -18.17
CA TYR A 85 -17.74 18.94 -16.80
C TYR A 85 -16.69 20.03 -16.65
N LYS A 86 -16.06 20.47 -17.74
CA LYS A 86 -15.04 21.53 -17.77
C LYS A 86 -13.90 21.27 -16.79
N ILE A 87 -13.33 20.03 -16.83
CA ILE A 87 -12.24 19.63 -15.94
C ILE A 87 -10.96 20.39 -16.31
N ASP A 88 -10.44 21.15 -15.37
CA ASP A 88 -9.18 21.89 -15.51
C ASP A 88 -7.97 20.98 -15.30
N LEU A 89 -8.04 20.12 -14.29
CA LEU A 89 -6.99 19.18 -13.90
C LEU A 89 -7.58 17.81 -13.55
N PHE A 90 -6.91 16.74 -13.98
CA PHE A 90 -7.25 15.38 -13.61
C PHE A 90 -6.18 14.75 -12.70
N PHE A 91 -6.58 14.28 -11.53
CA PHE A 91 -5.73 13.58 -10.59
C PHE A 91 -6.07 12.08 -10.55
N SER A 92 -5.06 11.24 -10.76
CA SER A 92 -5.23 9.78 -10.86
C SER A 92 -4.36 9.05 -9.83
N PRO A 93 -4.94 8.60 -8.71
CA PRO A 93 -4.22 7.90 -7.64
C PRO A 93 -3.63 6.53 -8.02
N ASP A 94 -3.92 5.99 -9.19
CA ASP A 94 -3.43 4.70 -9.69
C ASP A 94 -2.48 4.80 -10.89
N GLY A 95 -2.08 6.01 -11.26
CA GLY A 95 -1.13 6.27 -12.34
C GLY A 95 -1.69 6.20 -13.76
N PHE A 96 -2.94 5.76 -13.95
CA PHE A 96 -3.56 5.72 -15.29
C PHE A 96 -4.05 7.11 -15.70
N VAL A 97 -3.62 7.57 -16.86
CA VAL A 97 -4.03 8.86 -17.44
C VAL A 97 -4.54 8.69 -18.86
N SER A 98 -5.26 9.68 -19.37
CA SER A 98 -5.73 9.67 -20.76
C SER A 98 -4.62 10.09 -21.71
N LEU A 99 -4.42 9.32 -22.78
CA LEU A 99 -3.51 9.68 -23.86
C LEU A 99 -4.18 10.60 -24.91
N LYS A 100 -5.49 10.84 -24.79
CA LYS A 100 -6.32 11.51 -25.81
C LYS A 100 -6.91 12.86 -25.34
N THR A 101 -6.35 13.46 -24.30
CA THR A 101 -6.78 14.77 -23.80
C THR A 101 -5.62 15.77 -23.72
N LYS A 102 -5.96 17.07 -23.74
CA LYS A 102 -5.05 18.18 -23.44
C LYS A 102 -5.17 18.64 -21.97
N THR A 103 -6.18 18.17 -21.23
CA THR A 103 -6.37 18.47 -19.81
C THR A 103 -5.11 18.11 -19.04
N ILE A 104 -4.70 18.95 -18.11
CA ILE A 104 -3.56 18.70 -17.21
C ILE A 104 -3.84 17.43 -16.40
N GLN A 105 -2.87 16.52 -16.32
CA GLN A 105 -3.03 15.24 -15.64
C GLN A 105 -1.83 14.98 -14.74
N ILE A 106 -2.13 14.55 -13.51
CA ILE A 106 -1.17 14.14 -12.49
C ILE A 106 -1.50 12.72 -12.08
N GLY A 107 -0.54 11.80 -12.22
CA GLY A 107 -0.70 10.39 -11.87
C GLY A 107 0.16 9.99 -10.68
N VAL A 108 -0.31 9.02 -9.88
CA VAL A 108 0.47 8.45 -8.78
C VAL A 108 0.92 7.05 -9.15
N ILE A 109 2.22 6.84 -9.29
CA ILE A 109 2.80 5.51 -9.55
C ILE A 109 3.38 4.97 -8.24
N HIS A 110 2.78 3.91 -7.71
CA HIS A 110 3.17 3.35 -6.42
C HIS A 110 4.44 2.51 -6.49
N ASP A 111 4.56 1.67 -7.51
CA ASP A 111 5.75 0.87 -7.82
C ASP A 111 5.70 0.37 -9.26
N LEU A 112 6.78 -0.29 -9.68
CA LEU A 112 6.90 -0.98 -10.96
C LEU A 112 7.17 -2.49 -10.77
N ASN A 113 6.53 -3.13 -9.80
CA ASN A 113 6.71 -4.55 -9.51
C ASN A 113 6.63 -5.43 -10.77
N PHE A 114 5.72 -5.13 -11.67
CA PHE A 114 5.50 -5.88 -12.92
C PHE A 114 6.68 -5.81 -13.92
N GLU A 115 7.56 -4.82 -13.78
CA GLU A 115 8.79 -4.73 -14.59
C GLU A 115 9.89 -5.65 -14.05
N HIS A 116 9.88 -5.93 -12.75
CA HIS A 116 10.88 -6.75 -12.06
C HIS A 116 10.43 -8.21 -11.90
N TYR A 117 9.15 -8.42 -11.68
CA TYR A 117 8.52 -9.73 -11.45
C TYR A 117 7.31 -9.91 -12.37
N PRO A 118 7.55 -10.03 -13.69
CA PRO A 118 6.49 -10.12 -14.69
C PRO A 118 5.57 -11.34 -14.49
N GLU A 119 6.09 -12.41 -13.88
CA GLU A 119 5.34 -13.62 -13.54
C GLU A 119 4.27 -13.41 -12.48
N ASP A 120 4.29 -12.29 -11.79
CA ASP A 120 3.31 -11.93 -10.76
C ASP A 120 1.96 -11.45 -11.35
N LEU A 121 1.88 -11.27 -12.67
CA LEU A 121 0.67 -10.83 -13.35
C LEU A 121 0.25 -11.79 -14.47
N PRO A 122 -1.07 -11.92 -14.74
CA PRO A 122 -1.55 -12.57 -15.94
C PRO A 122 -0.96 -11.89 -17.19
N GLU A 123 -0.56 -12.68 -18.18
CA GLU A 123 0.18 -12.21 -19.35
C GLU A 123 -0.52 -11.05 -20.11
N TYR A 124 -1.85 -11.09 -20.24
CA TYR A 124 -2.61 -10.03 -20.93
C TYR A 124 -2.61 -8.70 -20.16
N ILE A 125 -2.56 -8.76 -18.83
CA ILE A 125 -2.41 -7.59 -17.96
C ILE A 125 -0.98 -7.06 -18.04
N LEU A 126 0.01 -7.95 -17.95
CA LEU A 126 1.42 -7.59 -18.04
C LEU A 126 1.73 -6.88 -19.38
N LYS A 127 1.27 -7.42 -20.52
CA LYS A 127 1.40 -6.77 -21.84
C LYS A 127 0.81 -5.37 -21.87
N PHE A 128 -0.34 -5.19 -21.19
CA PHE A 128 -0.96 -3.86 -21.09
C PHE A 128 -0.10 -2.91 -20.24
N TYR A 129 0.34 -3.33 -19.06
CA TYR A 129 1.16 -2.49 -18.18
C TYR A 129 2.50 -2.10 -18.86
N LYS A 130 3.24 -3.06 -19.38
CA LYS A 130 4.52 -2.79 -20.08
C LYS A 130 4.38 -1.84 -21.26
N LYS A 131 3.25 -1.90 -21.98
CA LYS A 131 2.98 -0.98 -23.10
C LYS A 131 2.55 0.40 -22.65
N TYR A 132 1.66 0.48 -21.66
CA TYR A 132 0.95 1.74 -21.37
C TYR A 132 1.53 2.53 -20.21
N MET A 133 2.15 1.90 -19.21
CA MET A 133 2.72 2.64 -18.07
C MET A 133 3.81 3.65 -18.51
N PRO A 134 4.74 3.32 -19.39
CA PRO A 134 5.68 4.30 -19.95
C PRO A 134 4.96 5.47 -20.63
N LEU A 135 3.90 5.18 -21.41
CA LEU A 135 3.12 6.21 -22.10
C LEU A 135 2.37 7.13 -21.11
N PHE A 136 1.76 6.55 -20.06
CA PHE A 136 1.08 7.30 -19.02
C PHE A 136 2.06 8.18 -18.24
N THR A 137 3.23 7.65 -17.89
CA THR A 137 4.29 8.37 -17.20
C THR A 137 4.79 9.55 -18.02
N ASN A 138 5.00 9.37 -19.33
CA ASN A 138 5.41 10.46 -20.22
C ASN A 138 4.30 11.49 -20.45
N LYS A 139 3.03 11.05 -20.56
CA LYS A 139 1.87 11.91 -20.80
C LYS A 139 1.49 12.76 -19.58
N GLY A 140 1.58 12.24 -18.37
CA GLY A 140 1.29 13.00 -17.14
C GLY A 140 2.14 14.28 -17.09
N HIS A 141 1.61 15.38 -16.57
CA HIS A 141 2.32 16.64 -16.40
C HIS A 141 3.32 16.58 -15.24
N GLU A 142 2.87 16.04 -14.12
CA GLU A 142 3.72 15.60 -13.01
C GLU A 142 3.35 14.16 -12.62
N ILE A 143 4.30 13.46 -12.02
CA ILE A 143 4.12 12.12 -11.44
C ILE A 143 4.40 12.23 -9.95
N ILE A 144 3.52 11.65 -9.15
CA ILE A 144 3.75 11.44 -7.73
C ILE A 144 4.14 9.98 -7.54
N THR A 145 5.09 9.73 -6.66
CA THR A 145 5.43 8.38 -6.22
C THR A 145 5.66 8.35 -4.71
N VAL A 146 5.72 7.16 -4.13
CA VAL A 146 5.61 6.99 -2.68
C VAL A 146 6.94 6.73 -1.97
N SER A 147 8.05 6.67 -2.73
CA SER A 147 9.40 6.51 -2.19
C SER A 147 10.48 6.98 -3.17
N ASN A 148 11.68 7.28 -2.69
CA ASN A 148 12.83 7.58 -3.54
C ASN A 148 13.25 6.35 -4.35
N PHE A 149 13.11 5.14 -3.77
CA PHE A 149 13.30 3.90 -4.51
C PHE A 149 12.42 3.88 -5.77
N SER A 150 11.10 4.06 -5.62
CA SER A 150 10.16 4.05 -6.75
C SER A 150 10.44 5.19 -7.73
N LYS A 151 10.86 6.38 -7.28
CA LYS A 151 11.28 7.47 -8.15
C LYS A 151 12.45 7.05 -9.03
N ASN A 152 13.50 6.52 -8.42
CA ASN A 152 14.70 6.10 -9.15
C ASN A 152 14.38 4.95 -10.13
N ASP A 153 13.52 4.02 -9.73
CA ASP A 153 13.08 2.92 -10.58
C ASP A 153 12.28 3.42 -11.81
N ILE A 154 11.36 4.36 -11.62
CA ILE A 154 10.61 4.99 -12.72
C ILE A 154 11.54 5.72 -13.68
N VAL A 155 12.50 6.48 -13.15
CA VAL A 155 13.50 7.19 -13.98
C VAL A 155 14.33 6.19 -14.80
N ALA A 156 14.84 5.14 -14.15
CA ALA A 156 15.69 4.14 -14.81
C ALA A 156 14.94 3.32 -15.85
N LYS A 157 13.69 2.91 -15.58
CA LYS A 157 12.89 2.07 -16.46
C LYS A 157 12.28 2.83 -17.64
N TYR A 158 11.87 4.07 -17.44
CA TYR A 158 11.09 4.82 -18.43
C TYR A 158 11.79 6.04 -19.01
N ASN A 159 13.04 6.28 -18.61
CA ASN A 159 13.86 7.42 -19.04
C ASN A 159 13.13 8.78 -18.94
N VAL A 160 12.42 8.98 -17.83
CA VAL A 160 11.65 10.19 -17.55
C VAL A 160 12.49 11.18 -16.76
N ASN A 161 12.34 12.48 -17.05
CA ASN A 161 13.04 13.52 -16.30
C ASN A 161 12.68 13.43 -14.80
N ALA A 162 13.70 13.26 -13.95
CA ALA A 162 13.54 13.13 -12.51
C ALA A 162 12.83 14.35 -11.85
N LYS A 163 12.92 15.56 -12.45
CA LYS A 163 12.25 16.77 -11.97
C LYS A 163 10.72 16.67 -12.10
N LYS A 164 10.22 15.83 -13.00
CA LYS A 164 8.79 15.58 -13.19
C LYS A 164 8.20 14.67 -12.09
N ILE A 165 9.05 13.98 -11.31
CA ILE A 165 8.62 13.01 -10.32
C ILE A 165 8.81 13.55 -8.92
N GLN A 166 7.71 13.72 -8.20
CA GLN A 166 7.67 14.15 -6.81
C GLN A 166 7.50 12.95 -5.89
N VAL A 167 8.34 12.84 -4.86
CA VAL A 167 8.20 11.81 -3.83
C VAL A 167 7.34 12.36 -2.71
N ILE A 168 6.21 11.70 -2.46
CA ILE A 168 5.32 12.01 -1.34
C ILE A 168 5.06 10.72 -0.59
N TYR A 169 5.60 10.62 0.61
CA TYR A 169 5.46 9.43 1.45
C TYR A 169 4.01 9.18 1.87
N ASN A 170 3.66 7.92 2.03
CA ASN A 170 2.39 7.53 2.62
C ASN A 170 2.39 7.79 4.13
N GLY A 171 1.22 7.96 4.72
CA GLY A 171 1.00 7.90 6.16
C GLY A 171 0.55 6.50 6.61
N GLY A 172 0.54 6.26 7.90
CA GLY A 172 -0.06 5.07 8.48
C GLY A 172 -1.48 5.32 9.00
N ASN A 173 -2.22 4.24 9.25
CA ASN A 173 -3.57 4.34 9.77
C ASN A 173 -3.53 4.53 11.31
N ASN A 174 -4.19 5.56 11.81
CA ASN A 174 -4.22 5.93 13.24
C ASN A 174 -4.87 4.90 14.17
N ILE A 175 -5.48 3.83 13.62
CA ILE A 175 -5.95 2.71 14.43
C ILE A 175 -4.77 1.92 15.04
N PHE A 176 -3.61 1.92 14.35
CA PHE A 176 -2.41 1.27 14.84
C PHE A 176 -1.72 2.17 15.85
N LYS A 177 -1.81 1.79 17.11
CA LYS A 177 -1.18 2.45 18.24
C LYS A 177 -0.83 1.44 19.31
N PRO A 178 0.13 1.74 20.19
CA PRO A 178 0.47 0.84 21.28
C PRO A 178 -0.71 0.55 22.18
N PHE A 179 -0.86 -0.71 22.61
CA PHE A 179 -1.81 -1.08 23.64
C PHE A 179 -1.13 -1.12 25.01
N PRO A 180 -1.83 -0.73 26.10
CA PRO A 180 -1.41 -1.00 27.46
C PRO A 180 -1.27 -2.52 27.69
N LYS A 181 -0.37 -2.90 28.60
CA LYS A 181 -0.03 -4.31 28.88
C LYS A 181 -1.23 -5.15 29.32
N ASP A 182 -2.10 -4.57 30.14
CA ASP A 182 -3.35 -5.20 30.60
C ASP A 182 -4.28 -5.52 29.42
N LYS A 183 -4.42 -4.60 28.48
CA LYS A 183 -5.21 -4.79 27.25
C LYS A 183 -4.64 -5.89 26.35
N VAL A 184 -3.32 -5.94 26.22
CA VAL A 184 -2.63 -7.03 25.49
C VAL A 184 -2.90 -8.38 26.17
N ASN A 185 -2.71 -8.47 27.48
CA ASN A 185 -2.92 -9.70 28.23
C ASN A 185 -4.39 -10.17 28.17
N LYS A 186 -5.34 -9.25 28.28
CA LYS A 186 -6.77 -9.54 28.13
C LYS A 186 -7.07 -10.12 26.74
N PHE A 187 -6.59 -9.47 25.68
CA PHE A 187 -6.78 -9.96 24.30
C PHE A 187 -6.21 -11.35 24.07
N LEU A 188 -4.98 -11.61 24.53
CA LEU A 188 -4.34 -12.91 24.39
C LEU A 188 -5.11 -14.00 25.15
N LYS A 189 -5.60 -13.71 26.36
CA LYS A 189 -6.42 -14.63 27.14
C LYS A 189 -7.76 -14.94 26.45
N GLU A 190 -8.48 -13.91 25.99
CA GLU A 190 -9.76 -14.05 25.28
C GLU A 190 -9.63 -14.90 23.99
N LYS A 191 -8.51 -14.78 23.30
CA LYS A 191 -8.23 -15.54 22.08
C LYS A 191 -7.57 -16.89 22.35
N ASN A 192 -7.30 -17.25 23.61
CA ASN A 192 -6.49 -18.42 23.97
C ASN A 192 -5.23 -18.52 23.11
N GLN A 193 -4.51 -17.39 23.00
CA GLN A 193 -3.44 -17.21 22.04
C GLN A 193 -2.07 -17.26 22.73
N LYS A 194 -1.19 -18.15 22.23
CA LYS A 194 0.23 -18.17 22.59
C LYS A 194 0.95 -16.88 22.09
N PRO A 195 2.14 -16.55 22.61
CA PRO A 195 2.99 -15.56 21.97
C PRO A 195 3.14 -15.85 20.46
N TYR A 196 3.12 -14.81 19.63
CA TYR A 196 3.10 -15.04 18.18
C TYR A 196 3.84 -13.97 17.38
N PHE A 197 4.36 -14.39 16.26
CA PHE A 197 4.76 -13.53 15.15
C PHE A 197 3.58 -13.29 14.23
N LEU A 198 3.51 -12.09 13.67
CA LEU A 198 2.39 -11.68 12.84
C LEU A 198 2.85 -11.32 11.42
N TYR A 199 2.10 -11.78 10.43
CA TYR A 199 2.13 -11.25 9.08
C TYR A 199 0.78 -10.62 8.73
N ILE A 200 0.80 -9.43 8.12
CA ILE A 200 -0.39 -8.76 7.59
C ILE A 200 -0.18 -8.41 6.12
N GLY A 201 -1.09 -8.85 5.26
CA GLY A 201 -1.06 -8.53 3.84
C GLY A 201 -1.71 -9.59 2.97
N SER A 202 -1.86 -9.30 1.67
CA SER A 202 -2.28 -10.32 0.71
C SER A 202 -1.24 -11.44 0.61
N LEU A 203 -1.71 -12.66 0.45
CA LEU A 203 -0.83 -13.82 0.22
C LEU A 203 -0.40 -13.80 -1.25
N HIS A 204 0.70 -13.14 -1.53
CA HIS A 204 1.28 -12.97 -2.86
C HIS A 204 2.74 -13.42 -2.85
N LYS A 205 3.26 -14.01 -3.93
CA LYS A 205 4.60 -14.60 -4.00
C LYS A 205 5.69 -13.62 -3.52
N ARG A 206 5.63 -12.36 -3.97
CA ARG A 206 6.59 -11.31 -3.58
C ARG A 206 6.59 -10.98 -2.08
N LYS A 207 5.53 -11.36 -1.36
CA LYS A 207 5.45 -11.20 0.10
C LYS A 207 6.23 -12.27 0.88
N ASN A 208 6.77 -13.25 0.16
CA ASN A 208 7.77 -14.21 0.67
C ASN A 208 7.28 -15.09 1.84
N ILE A 209 5.98 -15.43 1.84
CA ILE A 209 5.33 -16.17 2.94
C ILE A 209 6.01 -17.52 3.18
N GLU A 210 6.28 -18.28 2.12
CA GLU A 210 6.89 -19.61 2.22
C GLU A 210 8.22 -19.55 2.99
N ARG A 211 9.09 -18.60 2.67
CA ARG A 211 10.40 -18.50 3.31
C ARG A 211 10.28 -18.00 4.75
N MET A 212 9.34 -17.11 5.04
CA MET A 212 9.05 -16.69 6.42
C MET A 212 8.60 -17.89 7.27
N LEU A 213 7.72 -18.76 6.73
CA LEU A 213 7.28 -19.96 7.44
C LEU A 213 8.38 -21.01 7.57
N GLN A 214 9.22 -21.20 6.55
CA GLN A 214 10.40 -22.07 6.66
C GLN A 214 11.33 -21.59 7.78
N SER A 215 11.58 -20.29 7.86
CA SER A 215 12.41 -19.69 8.92
C SER A 215 11.76 -19.83 10.30
N PHE A 216 10.44 -19.67 10.37
CA PHE A 216 9.70 -19.89 11.61
C PHE A 216 9.78 -21.33 12.09
N GLN A 217 9.71 -22.34 11.21
CA GLN A 217 9.89 -23.75 11.62
C GLN A 217 11.32 -24.01 12.15
N LEU A 218 12.32 -23.36 11.58
CA LEU A 218 13.71 -23.44 12.10
C LEU A 218 13.86 -22.78 13.48
N PHE A 219 13.11 -21.69 13.72
CA PHE A 219 13.08 -20.98 14.99
C PHE A 219 12.30 -21.74 16.07
N ASN A 220 11.11 -22.25 15.76
CA ASN A 220 10.09 -22.71 16.71
C ASN A 220 10.14 -24.23 16.95
N LYS A 221 11.33 -24.80 17.19
CA LYS A 221 11.51 -26.25 17.42
C LYS A 221 10.66 -26.75 18.60
N ASP A 222 10.59 -25.98 19.69
CA ASP A 222 9.87 -26.34 20.91
C ASP A 222 8.37 -26.06 20.85
N SER A 223 7.86 -25.56 19.72
CA SER A 223 6.43 -25.30 19.48
C SER A 223 5.77 -24.34 20.49
N ILE A 224 6.54 -23.42 21.08
CA ILE A 224 6.08 -22.44 22.07
C ILE A 224 5.29 -21.30 21.40
N TRP A 225 5.67 -20.94 20.16
CA TRP A 225 5.17 -19.78 19.43
C TRP A 225 4.14 -20.15 18.38
N ASP A 226 3.24 -19.22 18.07
CA ASP A 226 2.40 -19.29 16.88
C ASP A 226 2.89 -18.29 15.81
N PHE A 227 2.56 -18.57 14.54
CA PHE A 227 2.70 -17.61 13.44
C PHE A 227 1.29 -17.30 12.92
N ILE A 228 0.87 -16.05 13.06
CA ILE A 228 -0.46 -15.60 12.66
C ILE A 228 -0.37 -14.90 11.32
N ILE A 229 -1.23 -15.29 10.39
CA ILE A 229 -1.33 -14.71 9.05
C ILE A 229 -2.70 -14.06 8.90
N ILE A 230 -2.72 -12.74 8.69
CA ILE A 230 -3.93 -11.97 8.43
C ILE A 230 -3.88 -11.40 7.02
N GLY A 231 -4.82 -11.82 6.19
CA GLY A 231 -4.91 -11.36 4.80
C GLY A 231 -5.75 -12.25 3.93
N LYS A 232 -5.91 -11.84 2.68
CA LYS A 232 -6.65 -12.60 1.67
C LYS A 232 -5.68 -13.44 0.85
N ASP A 233 -6.02 -14.69 0.65
CA ASP A 233 -5.31 -15.52 -0.32
C ASP A 233 -5.62 -15.04 -1.74
N MET A 234 -4.64 -14.42 -2.37
CA MET A 234 -4.69 -13.95 -3.75
C MET A 234 -4.16 -14.99 -4.74
N TRP A 235 -3.49 -16.03 -4.24
CA TRP A 235 -2.80 -17.05 -5.04
C TRP A 235 -3.54 -18.38 -5.13
N LYS A 236 -4.71 -18.51 -4.48
CA LYS A 236 -5.60 -19.66 -4.58
C LYS A 236 -4.86 -21.02 -4.47
N GLY A 237 -4.04 -21.18 -3.45
CA GLY A 237 -3.31 -22.43 -3.19
C GLY A 237 -2.00 -22.63 -3.99
N GLN A 238 -1.46 -21.59 -4.63
CA GLN A 238 -0.17 -21.69 -5.32
C GLN A 238 1.05 -21.59 -4.40
N LEU A 239 0.85 -21.25 -3.11
CA LEU A 239 1.91 -21.29 -2.12
C LEU A 239 2.24 -22.73 -1.73
N LYS A 240 3.53 -23.07 -1.75
CA LYS A 240 4.01 -24.38 -1.30
C LYS A 240 4.16 -24.36 0.22
N LEU A 241 3.12 -24.79 0.93
CA LEU A 241 3.05 -24.75 2.39
C LEU A 241 3.15 -26.13 3.06
N ASP A 242 3.43 -27.18 2.28
CA ASP A 242 3.54 -28.55 2.79
C ASP A 242 4.60 -28.64 3.89
N GLY A 243 4.21 -29.23 5.03
CA GLY A 243 5.07 -29.33 6.21
C GLY A 243 5.37 -28.03 6.95
N LEU A 244 4.85 -26.87 6.50
CA LEU A 244 5.13 -25.56 7.10
C LEU A 244 4.03 -25.05 8.04
N LEU A 245 2.92 -25.79 8.19
CA LEU A 245 1.73 -25.31 8.87
C LEU A 245 1.70 -25.58 10.39
N LYS A 246 2.72 -26.22 10.96
CA LYS A 246 2.77 -26.46 12.41
C LYS A 246 2.82 -25.11 13.15
N ASN A 247 1.88 -24.89 14.08
CA ASN A 247 1.71 -23.63 14.81
C ASN A 247 1.47 -22.40 13.92
N VAL A 248 0.92 -22.56 12.71
CA VAL A 248 0.56 -21.48 11.79
C VAL A 248 -0.97 -21.36 11.72
N LYS A 249 -1.49 -20.15 11.88
CA LYS A 249 -2.93 -19.87 11.84
C LYS A 249 -3.24 -18.81 10.78
N PHE A 250 -4.13 -19.14 9.86
CA PHE A 250 -4.66 -18.21 8.87
C PHE A 250 -6.00 -17.67 9.37
N LEU A 251 -6.06 -16.38 9.66
CA LEU A 251 -7.27 -15.75 10.22
C LEU A 251 -8.14 -15.04 9.16
N GLY A 252 -7.75 -15.16 7.88
CA GLY A 252 -8.44 -14.43 6.83
C GLY A 252 -8.31 -12.92 6.95
N ARG A 253 -9.22 -12.18 6.33
CA ARG A 253 -9.24 -10.71 6.40
C ARG A 253 -9.81 -10.25 7.74
N LYS A 254 -9.11 -9.34 8.40
CA LYS A 254 -9.56 -8.61 9.58
C LYS A 254 -9.58 -7.12 9.27
N SER A 255 -10.36 -6.36 9.97
CA SER A 255 -10.48 -4.91 9.78
C SER A 255 -10.61 -4.16 11.10
N GLY A 256 -10.38 -2.86 11.04
CA GLY A 256 -10.60 -1.95 12.15
C GLY A 256 -9.88 -2.34 13.44
N SER A 257 -10.60 -2.26 14.55
CA SER A 257 -10.06 -2.49 15.89
C SER A 257 -9.54 -3.92 16.12
N GLU A 258 -10.11 -4.91 15.44
CA GLU A 258 -9.64 -6.29 15.55
C GLU A 258 -8.24 -6.44 14.95
N LEU A 259 -8.01 -5.86 13.75
CA LEU A 259 -6.68 -5.88 13.12
C LEU A 259 -5.64 -5.15 13.98
N ALA A 260 -6.01 -3.99 14.53
CA ALA A 260 -5.13 -3.23 15.42
C ALA A 260 -4.79 -4.02 16.71
N ALA A 261 -5.75 -4.77 17.26
CA ALA A 261 -5.52 -5.61 18.43
C ALA A 261 -4.54 -6.76 18.13
N TRP A 262 -4.69 -7.45 17.00
CA TRP A 262 -3.73 -8.45 16.56
C TRP A 262 -2.33 -7.86 16.35
N MET A 263 -2.21 -6.67 15.76
CA MET A 263 -0.92 -6.01 15.57
C MET A 263 -0.28 -5.67 16.93
N ALA A 264 -0.98 -4.92 17.78
CA ALA A 264 -0.44 -4.42 19.04
C ALA A 264 -0.15 -5.52 20.07
N SER A 265 -0.71 -6.72 19.90
CA SER A 265 -0.49 -7.87 20.80
C SER A 265 0.52 -8.88 20.27
N SER A 266 1.10 -8.64 19.09
CA SER A 266 2.12 -9.51 18.53
C SER A 266 3.49 -9.30 19.18
N THR A 267 4.32 -10.33 19.15
CA THR A 267 5.73 -10.24 19.55
C THR A 267 6.53 -9.42 18.55
N ALA A 268 6.28 -9.63 17.27
CA ALA A 268 6.81 -8.82 16.19
C ALA A 268 5.97 -8.99 14.93
N LEU A 269 5.96 -7.96 14.10
CA LEU A 269 5.54 -8.07 12.71
C LEU A 269 6.69 -8.65 11.87
N VAL A 270 6.39 -9.67 11.06
CA VAL A 270 7.33 -10.24 10.08
C VAL A 270 6.88 -9.86 8.69
N TYR A 271 7.62 -8.95 8.04
CA TYR A 271 7.27 -8.41 6.71
C TYR A 271 8.49 -8.43 5.79
N VAL A 272 8.88 -9.63 5.39
CA VAL A 272 10.12 -9.89 4.63
C VAL A 272 9.84 -9.98 3.13
N SER A 273 9.12 -9.00 2.62
CA SER A 273 8.83 -8.84 1.19
C SER A 273 10.11 -8.57 0.41
N TYR A 274 10.21 -9.08 -0.82
CA TYR A 274 11.38 -8.78 -1.65
C TYR A 274 11.14 -7.64 -2.65
N PHE A 275 9.89 -7.15 -2.77
CA PHE A 275 9.59 -5.95 -3.55
C PHE A 275 8.41 -5.17 -2.97
N GLU A 276 8.63 -3.88 -2.69
CA GLU A 276 7.60 -2.93 -2.22
C GLU A 276 7.85 -1.54 -2.79
N GLY A 277 6.76 -0.81 -3.07
CA GLY A 277 6.85 0.61 -3.39
C GLY A 277 6.95 1.52 -2.17
N PHE A 278 6.42 1.05 -0.99
CA PHE A 278 6.52 1.77 0.29
C PHE A 278 6.67 0.81 1.48
N GLY A 279 5.70 -0.07 1.71
CA GLY A 279 5.70 -0.98 2.87
C GLY A 279 4.82 -0.47 4.01
N LEU A 280 3.55 -0.14 3.72
CA LEU A 280 2.59 0.30 4.76
C LEU A 280 2.57 -0.58 6.01
N PRO A 281 2.60 -1.94 5.94
CA PRO A 281 2.61 -2.75 7.15
C PRO A 281 3.83 -2.54 8.04
N VAL A 282 5.00 -2.19 7.48
CA VAL A 282 6.20 -1.84 8.26
C VAL A 282 5.93 -0.59 9.09
N LEU A 283 5.37 0.45 8.46
CA LEU A 283 4.99 1.67 9.16
C LEU A 283 3.92 1.40 10.24
N GLU A 284 2.89 0.61 9.91
CA GLU A 284 1.80 0.27 10.82
C GLU A 284 2.28 -0.57 12.03
N GLY A 285 3.24 -1.46 11.83
CA GLY A 285 3.91 -2.19 12.92
C GLY A 285 4.67 -1.26 13.86
N MET A 286 5.44 -0.32 13.31
CA MET A 286 6.13 0.72 14.09
C MET A 286 5.14 1.59 14.88
N MET A 287 4.04 2.03 14.26
CA MET A 287 2.97 2.80 14.93
C MET A 287 2.31 2.01 16.06
N ALA A 288 2.10 0.72 15.90
CA ALA A 288 1.56 -0.15 16.94
C ALA A 288 2.54 -0.39 18.10
N GLY A 289 3.79 0.05 17.95
CA GLY A 289 4.85 -0.12 18.94
C GLY A 289 5.26 -1.57 19.11
N VAL A 290 5.31 -2.33 18.02
CA VAL A 290 5.86 -3.69 17.99
C VAL A 290 7.14 -3.73 17.15
N PRO A 291 8.13 -4.56 17.49
CA PRO A 291 9.29 -4.78 16.65
C PRO A 291 8.87 -5.22 15.25
N VAL A 292 9.56 -4.73 14.23
CA VAL A 292 9.32 -5.11 12.84
C VAL A 292 10.54 -5.79 12.26
N ILE A 293 10.36 -7.00 11.76
CA ILE A 293 11.37 -7.74 10.99
C ILE A 293 11.06 -7.48 9.51
N SER A 294 11.95 -6.82 8.83
CA SER A 294 11.73 -6.32 7.46
C SER A 294 12.80 -6.85 6.50
N GLY A 295 12.42 -7.06 5.24
CA GLY A 295 13.41 -7.21 4.18
C GLY A 295 14.27 -5.94 4.04
N ASN A 296 15.48 -6.11 3.53
CA ASN A 296 16.45 -5.02 3.34
C ASN A 296 16.47 -4.46 1.90
N LEU A 297 15.41 -4.72 1.11
CA LEU A 297 15.33 -4.38 -0.31
C LEU A 297 14.30 -3.29 -0.59
N THR A 298 14.47 -2.65 -1.74
CA THR A 298 13.53 -1.68 -2.34
C THR A 298 13.28 -0.46 -1.43
N SER A 299 12.02 -0.12 -1.17
CA SER A 299 11.66 1.02 -0.31
C SER A 299 11.67 0.72 1.19
N LEU A 300 11.81 -0.55 1.58
CA LEU A 300 11.70 -0.94 3.00
C LEU A 300 12.77 -0.28 3.89
N PRO A 301 14.05 -0.15 3.47
CA PRO A 301 15.05 0.60 4.24
C PRO A 301 14.74 2.09 4.37
N GLU A 302 14.11 2.70 3.36
CA GLU A 302 13.72 4.11 3.38
C GLU A 302 12.62 4.38 4.42
N VAL A 303 11.67 3.45 4.56
CA VAL A 303 10.58 3.55 5.53
C VAL A 303 11.02 3.15 6.93
N GLY A 304 11.73 2.05 7.07
CA GLY A 304 12.15 1.51 8.36
C GLY A 304 13.28 2.29 9.05
N GLY A 305 14.15 2.95 8.28
CA GLY A 305 15.33 3.65 8.83
C GLY A 305 16.17 2.71 9.72
N ASN A 306 16.52 3.15 10.90
CA ASN A 306 17.23 2.34 11.91
C ASN A 306 16.28 1.67 12.93
N ALA A 307 14.98 1.70 12.66
CA ALA A 307 13.95 1.35 13.63
C ALA A 307 13.39 -0.07 13.45
N VAL A 308 13.88 -0.82 12.49
CA VAL A 308 13.44 -2.19 12.18
C VAL A 308 14.63 -3.15 12.12
N ILE A 309 14.36 -4.43 12.24
CA ILE A 309 15.34 -5.50 12.13
C ILE A 309 15.39 -5.90 10.65
N TYR A 310 16.50 -5.57 9.99
CA TYR A 310 16.69 -5.95 8.59
C TYR A 310 17.22 -7.35 8.45
N VAL A 311 16.63 -8.10 7.53
CA VAL A 311 17.05 -9.45 7.17
C VAL A 311 17.14 -9.60 5.65
N ASP A 312 18.00 -10.50 5.20
CA ASP A 312 18.04 -10.90 3.81
C ASP A 312 16.77 -11.73 3.49
N PRO A 313 15.87 -11.26 2.61
CA PRO A 313 14.63 -11.95 2.28
C PRO A 313 14.85 -13.30 1.58
N PHE A 314 16.06 -13.59 1.11
CA PHE A 314 16.39 -14.84 0.44
C PHE A 314 17.12 -15.84 1.35
N ASN A 315 17.45 -15.46 2.61
CA ASN A 315 18.17 -16.29 3.56
C ASN A 315 17.31 -16.65 4.78
N LYS A 316 16.98 -17.93 4.94
CA LYS A 316 16.13 -18.44 6.04
C LYS A 316 16.78 -18.24 7.42
N GLU A 317 18.08 -18.42 7.53
CA GLU A 317 18.80 -18.21 8.79
C GLU A 317 18.81 -16.74 9.19
N SER A 318 18.96 -15.82 8.21
CA SER A 318 18.85 -14.39 8.47
C SER A 318 17.47 -14.03 9.04
N ILE A 319 16.38 -14.55 8.45
CA ILE A 319 15.01 -14.31 8.92
C ILE A 319 14.81 -14.92 10.33
N LYS A 320 15.28 -16.14 10.57
CA LYS A 320 15.24 -16.77 11.90
C LYS A 320 15.97 -15.93 12.95
N ASN A 321 17.16 -15.46 12.63
CA ASN A 321 17.96 -14.61 13.53
C ASN A 321 17.23 -13.27 13.82
N GLY A 322 16.55 -12.70 12.84
CA GLY A 322 15.66 -11.55 13.03
C GLY A 322 14.52 -11.81 14.03
N MET A 323 13.96 -13.03 14.05
CA MET A 323 12.96 -13.42 15.06
C MET A 323 13.55 -13.48 16.47
N LEU A 324 14.76 -14.01 16.62
CA LEU A 324 15.49 -14.05 17.90
C LEU A 324 15.81 -12.61 18.38
N GLU A 325 16.29 -11.76 17.48
CA GLU A 325 16.61 -10.37 17.79
C GLU A 325 15.35 -9.57 18.19
N ALA A 326 14.21 -9.80 17.55
CA ALA A 326 12.96 -9.14 17.90
C ALA A 326 12.51 -9.42 19.34
N ILE A 327 12.81 -10.61 19.86
CA ILE A 327 12.51 -10.98 21.24
C ILE A 327 13.50 -10.33 22.20
N SER A 328 14.80 -10.51 21.95
CA SER A 328 15.87 -10.03 22.86
C SER A 328 15.96 -8.50 22.91
N SER A 329 15.62 -7.82 21.83
CA SER A 329 15.72 -6.36 21.69
C SER A 329 14.37 -5.65 21.57
N TYR A 330 13.29 -6.26 22.09
CA TYR A 330 11.92 -5.75 21.96
C TYR A 330 11.78 -4.27 22.33
N SER A 331 12.26 -3.88 23.51
CA SER A 331 12.12 -2.50 24.02
C SER A 331 12.88 -1.48 23.13
N LYS A 332 14.03 -1.85 22.59
CA LYS A 332 14.82 -1.02 21.67
C LYS A 332 14.01 -0.72 20.39
N TYR A 333 13.55 -1.76 19.71
CA TYR A 333 12.86 -1.59 18.43
C TYR A 333 11.45 -1.02 18.58
N ARG A 334 10.79 -1.26 19.71
CA ARG A 334 9.56 -0.56 20.07
C ARG A 334 9.77 0.95 20.13
N LYS A 335 10.79 1.41 20.86
CA LYS A 335 11.09 2.84 21.01
C LYS A 335 11.44 3.48 19.67
N LEU A 336 12.42 2.92 18.98
CA LEU A 336 12.87 3.41 17.68
C LEU A 336 11.73 3.43 16.64
N GLY A 337 10.89 2.40 16.63
CA GLY A 337 9.75 2.30 15.72
C GLY A 337 8.74 3.42 15.91
N LEU A 338 8.38 3.72 17.16
CA LEU A 338 7.46 4.81 17.49
C LEU A 338 8.03 6.18 17.07
N GLU A 339 9.33 6.40 17.29
CA GLU A 339 10.01 7.63 16.87
C GLU A 339 10.05 7.75 15.33
N GLN A 340 10.44 6.69 14.62
CA GLN A 340 10.51 6.69 13.15
C GLN A 340 9.13 6.90 12.50
N ALA A 341 8.09 6.30 13.06
CA ALA A 341 6.73 6.39 12.52
C ALA A 341 6.19 7.83 12.49
N THR A 342 6.65 8.73 13.37
CA THR A 342 6.20 10.13 13.40
C THR A 342 6.56 10.92 12.14
N ARG A 343 7.49 10.42 11.33
CA ARG A 343 7.91 11.04 10.06
C ARG A 343 6.89 10.89 8.94
N PHE A 344 5.89 10.03 9.11
CA PHE A 344 4.96 9.63 8.06
C PHE A 344 3.53 9.96 8.45
N SER A 345 2.87 10.81 7.70
CA SER A 345 1.52 11.30 8.01
C SER A 345 0.71 11.49 6.75
N TRP A 346 -0.51 10.95 6.72
CA TRP A 346 -1.47 11.22 5.64
C TRP A 346 -1.84 12.69 5.52
N ASP A 347 -1.81 13.44 6.64
CA ASP A 347 -2.07 14.88 6.60
C ASP A 347 -0.97 15.62 5.86
N GLN A 348 0.30 15.23 6.10
CA GLN A 348 1.44 15.78 5.34
C GLN A 348 1.39 15.36 3.87
N SER A 349 1.10 14.08 3.59
CA SER A 349 0.94 13.58 2.22
C SER A 349 -0.10 14.38 1.44
N ALA A 350 -1.28 14.60 2.03
CA ALA A 350 -2.34 15.36 1.39
C ALA A 350 -1.97 16.85 1.18
N LYS A 351 -1.27 17.46 2.15
CA LYS A 351 -0.75 18.84 2.01
C LYS A 351 0.26 18.95 0.87
N GLU A 352 1.14 17.98 0.69
CA GLU A 352 2.11 17.99 -0.41
C GLU A 352 1.42 17.75 -1.76
N VAL A 353 0.47 16.83 -1.84
CA VAL A 353 -0.36 16.63 -3.02
C VAL A 353 -1.12 17.91 -3.36
N SER A 354 -1.76 18.58 -2.38
CA SER A 354 -2.51 19.83 -2.63
C SER A 354 -1.62 20.94 -3.23
N LYS A 355 -0.37 21.07 -2.75
CA LYS A 355 0.59 22.02 -3.31
C LYS A 355 0.89 21.74 -4.79
N ILE A 356 1.01 20.47 -5.17
CA ILE A 356 1.23 20.08 -6.57
C ILE A 356 0.00 20.44 -7.42
N LEU A 357 -1.21 20.11 -6.94
CA LEU A 357 -2.43 20.43 -7.68
C LEU A 357 -2.61 21.95 -7.86
N LEU A 358 -2.27 22.74 -6.82
CA LEU A 358 -2.39 24.20 -6.84
C LEU A 358 -1.37 24.90 -7.74
N LYS A 359 -0.31 24.27 -8.21
CA LYS A 359 0.60 24.86 -9.22
C LYS A 359 -0.09 25.14 -10.56
N TYR A 360 -1.21 24.50 -10.80
CA TYR A 360 -1.96 24.56 -12.06
C TYR A 360 -3.29 25.30 -11.94
N THR A 361 -3.44 26.07 -10.84
CA THR A 361 -4.62 26.93 -10.60
C THR A 361 -4.47 28.31 -11.21
#